data_f9efdd981f64f9fa5b51e9c94b7edcd6
#
_entry.id   f9efdd981f64f9fa5b51e9c94b7edcd6
#
_cell.length_a   1.000
_cell.length_b   1.000
_cell.length_c   1.000
_cell.angle_alpha   90.00
_cell.angle_beta   90.00
_cell.angle_gamma   90.00
#
_symmetry.space_group_name_H-M   'P 1'
#
loop_
_entity.id
_entity.type
_entity.pdbx_description
1 polymer ?
#
loop_
_entity_poly.entity_id
_entity_poly.type
_entity_poly.pdbx_seq_one_letter_code
_entity_poly.pdbx_strand_id
1 'polypeptide(L)'
;MAKARNTAFFCKECGYESAKWLGQCPVCKEWNTFVEEPVAQAKKAPSGQIAAVGAGKTAVPVHISEISLDEQDRTPTGFGELDRVLGSGIVKGSLVLVGGDPGIGKSTLLLQVCRNLAGAGKRVLYISGEESLKQIKMRANRIGVITGELLFLCETNLDTIHGAIERSKPDIVIIDSIQTMFREDISSAPGSVSQVRESTNLLMQIAKGYGVTIFIVGHVTKEGVVAGPRVLEHMVDTVLYFEGDRNDAYRVLRAVKNRFGSTNEIGVFEMEEKGLSEV
;
A
#
# COMPACT_ATOMS: atom_id res chain seq x y z
N MET A 1 -10.88 36.86 19.19
CA MET A 1 -11.09 35.52 19.78
C MET A 1 -10.43 34.50 18.88
N ALA A 2 -9.36 33.85 19.31
CA ALA A 2 -8.66 32.83 18.53
C ALA A 2 -9.58 31.60 18.39
N LYS A 3 -9.84 31.19 17.15
CA LYS A 3 -10.52 29.91 16.86
C LYS A 3 -9.71 28.80 17.52
N ALA A 4 -10.33 28.02 18.43
CA ALA A 4 -9.72 26.81 18.96
C ALA A 4 -9.31 25.92 17.78
N ARG A 5 -8.02 25.65 17.62
CA ARG A 5 -7.53 24.65 16.69
C ARG A 5 -7.94 23.29 17.26
N ASN A 6 -8.83 22.59 16.56
CA ASN A 6 -9.08 21.19 16.90
C ASN A 6 -7.83 20.39 16.49
N THR A 7 -7.06 20.02 17.47
CA THR A 7 -5.91 19.11 17.29
C THR A 7 -6.20 17.81 18.05
N ALA A 8 -5.69 16.71 17.56
CA ALA A 8 -5.64 15.43 18.25
C ALA A 8 -4.20 14.90 18.26
N PHE A 9 -3.94 13.95 19.13
CA PHE A 9 -2.64 13.34 19.30
C PHE A 9 -2.68 11.92 18.73
N PHE A 10 -1.77 11.61 17.81
CA PHE A 10 -1.69 10.31 17.18
C PHE A 10 -0.40 9.60 17.56
N CYS A 11 -0.50 8.33 17.93
CA CYS A 11 0.67 7.49 18.14
C CYS A 11 1.33 7.18 16.80
N LYS A 12 2.61 7.52 16.62
CA LYS A 12 3.36 7.28 15.37
C LYS A 12 3.52 5.79 15.03
N GLU A 13 3.54 4.93 16.06
CA GLU A 13 3.80 3.51 15.91
C GLU A 13 2.54 2.71 15.51
N CYS A 14 1.39 2.99 16.14
CA CYS A 14 0.17 2.21 15.93
C CYS A 14 -1.03 3.01 15.43
N GLY A 15 -0.90 4.35 15.31
CA GLY A 15 -1.97 5.23 14.86
C GLY A 15 -3.10 5.44 15.88
N TYR A 16 -2.94 5.04 17.15
CA TYR A 16 -3.94 5.29 18.18
C TYR A 16 -4.16 6.79 18.36
N GLU A 17 -5.41 7.22 18.34
CA GLU A 17 -5.82 8.62 18.49
C GLU A 17 -6.20 8.91 19.95
N SER A 18 -5.77 10.07 20.44
CA SER A 18 -6.10 10.58 21.78
C SER A 18 -6.43 12.07 21.71
N ALA A 19 -7.39 12.52 22.52
CA ALA A 19 -7.72 13.94 22.66
C ALA A 19 -6.63 14.74 23.41
N LYS A 20 -5.67 14.06 24.05
CA LYS A 20 -4.55 14.67 24.80
C LYS A 20 -3.28 13.87 24.61
N TRP A 21 -2.17 14.52 24.79
CA TRP A 21 -0.85 13.86 24.78
C TRP A 21 -0.76 12.85 25.93
N LEU A 22 -0.24 11.65 25.59
CA LEU A 22 0.01 10.56 26.54
C LEU A 22 1.50 10.20 26.50
N GLY A 23 2.14 10.01 27.65
CA GLY A 23 3.54 9.58 27.73
C GLY A 23 3.76 8.17 27.18
N GLN A 24 2.81 7.27 27.41
CA GLN A 24 2.83 5.89 26.90
C GLN A 24 1.54 5.61 26.12
N CYS A 25 1.67 4.98 24.96
CA CYS A 25 0.53 4.55 24.18
C CYS A 25 -0.21 3.37 24.84
N PRO A 26 -1.53 3.45 25.08
CA PRO A 26 -2.27 2.37 25.71
C PRO A 26 -2.40 1.12 24.83
N VAL A 27 -2.19 1.25 23.51
CA VAL A 27 -2.34 0.17 22.53
C VAL A 27 -1.01 -0.56 22.32
N CYS A 28 0.02 0.13 21.81
CA CYS A 28 1.31 -0.50 21.50
C CYS A 28 2.31 -0.47 22.65
N LYS A 29 2.00 0.24 23.76
CA LYS A 29 2.84 0.40 24.97
C LYS A 29 4.15 1.16 24.75
N GLU A 30 4.38 1.72 23.57
CA GLU A 30 5.57 2.53 23.27
C GLU A 30 5.49 3.89 23.96
N TRP A 31 6.66 4.42 24.36
CA TRP A 31 6.77 5.69 25.06
C TRP A 31 7.09 6.84 24.12
N ASN A 32 6.56 8.03 24.42
CA ASN A 32 6.86 9.29 23.70
C ASN A 32 6.59 9.23 22.19
N THR A 33 5.55 8.50 21.79
CA THR A 33 5.19 8.27 20.39
C THR A 33 4.07 9.18 19.87
N PHE A 34 3.49 10.03 20.72
CA PHE A 34 2.38 10.89 20.32
C PHE A 34 2.86 12.16 19.61
N VAL A 35 2.25 12.43 18.47
CA VAL A 35 2.38 13.68 17.70
C VAL A 35 1.06 14.39 17.65
N GLU A 36 1.10 15.72 17.74
CA GLU A 36 -0.08 16.56 17.58
C GLU A 36 -0.34 16.83 16.10
N GLU A 37 -1.54 16.49 15.63
CA GLU A 37 -1.97 16.78 14.27
C GLU A 37 -3.28 17.56 14.26
N PRO A 38 -3.45 18.51 13.32
CA PRO A 38 -4.72 19.22 13.16
C PRO A 38 -5.79 18.22 12.68
N VAL A 39 -6.91 18.18 13.40
CA VAL A 39 -8.08 17.40 12.97
C VAL A 39 -9.10 18.38 12.39
N ALA A 40 -9.55 18.14 11.16
CA ALA A 40 -10.62 18.91 10.59
C ALA A 40 -11.86 18.73 11.48
N GLN A 41 -12.47 19.84 11.91
CA GLN A 41 -13.85 19.74 12.35
C GLN A 41 -14.63 19.07 11.21
N ALA A 42 -15.28 17.96 11.50
CA ALA A 42 -16.24 17.38 10.59
C ALA A 42 -17.26 18.50 10.26
N LYS A 43 -16.95 19.30 9.25
CA LYS A 43 -18.00 19.99 8.53
C LYS A 43 -18.89 18.83 8.09
N LYS A 44 -20.16 18.84 8.53
CA LYS A 44 -21.21 18.11 7.83
C LYS A 44 -21.10 18.60 6.39
N ALA A 45 -20.23 17.97 5.62
CA ALA A 45 -20.27 18.08 4.19
C ALA A 45 -21.70 17.68 3.81
N PRO A 46 -22.37 18.38 2.91
CA PRO A 46 -23.51 17.81 2.25
C PRO A 46 -22.97 16.46 1.78
N SER A 47 -23.61 15.39 2.18
CA SER A 47 -23.28 14.02 1.89
C SER A 47 -23.18 13.83 0.37
N GLY A 48 -22.07 14.28 -0.21
CA GLY A 48 -21.46 13.67 -1.37
C GLY A 48 -20.99 12.34 -0.82
N GLN A 49 -21.92 11.41 -0.71
CA GLN A 49 -21.61 10.01 -0.64
C GLN A 49 -20.58 9.80 -1.75
N ILE A 50 -19.33 9.52 -1.39
CA ILE A 50 -18.55 8.62 -2.21
C ILE A 50 -19.51 7.45 -2.34
N ALA A 51 -20.13 7.31 -3.52
CA ALA A 51 -21.08 6.23 -3.80
C ALA A 51 -20.34 5.01 -3.28
N ALA A 52 -20.90 4.34 -2.29
CA ALA A 52 -20.21 3.28 -1.58
C ALA A 52 -19.64 2.39 -2.66
N VAL A 53 -18.31 2.25 -2.72
CA VAL A 53 -17.60 1.52 -3.76
C VAL A 53 -18.27 0.15 -3.82
N GLY A 54 -19.04 -0.12 -4.88
CA GLY A 54 -19.95 -1.25 -4.93
C GLY A 54 -21.42 -0.98 -4.51
N ALA A 55 -21.86 0.28 -4.32
CA ALA A 55 -23.25 0.63 -4.01
C ALA A 55 -24.18 0.36 -5.21
N GLY A 56 -24.56 -0.88 -5.37
CA GLY A 56 -25.55 -1.40 -6.30
C GLY A 56 -26.08 -2.76 -5.88
N LYS A 57 -25.44 -3.41 -4.91
CA LYS A 57 -25.96 -4.65 -4.33
C LYS A 57 -26.34 -4.41 -2.87
N THR A 58 -27.61 -4.51 -2.53
CA THR A 58 -28.07 -4.72 -1.15
C THR A 58 -27.21 -5.83 -0.56
N ALA A 59 -26.52 -5.53 0.56
CA ALA A 59 -25.72 -6.53 1.26
C ALA A 59 -26.66 -7.63 1.77
N VAL A 60 -26.73 -8.73 1.06
CA VAL A 60 -27.52 -9.91 1.43
C VAL A 60 -26.56 -10.95 2.00
N PRO A 61 -26.80 -11.49 3.20
CA PRO A 61 -26.04 -12.62 3.70
C PRO A 61 -26.12 -13.80 2.73
N VAL A 62 -24.98 -14.43 2.45
CA VAL A 62 -24.91 -15.63 1.60
C VAL A 62 -24.35 -16.80 2.41
N HIS A 63 -24.79 -18.00 2.12
CA HIS A 63 -24.25 -19.21 2.73
C HIS A 63 -22.86 -19.49 2.17
N ILE A 64 -21.92 -19.97 3.03
CA ILE A 64 -20.53 -20.21 2.63
C ILE A 64 -20.40 -21.18 1.45
N SER A 65 -21.31 -22.15 1.34
CA SER A 65 -21.35 -23.11 0.22
C SER A 65 -21.76 -22.49 -1.12
N GLU A 66 -22.32 -21.29 -1.11
CA GLU A 66 -22.70 -20.56 -2.33
C GLU A 66 -21.55 -19.71 -2.87
N ILE A 67 -20.46 -19.60 -2.10
CA ILE A 67 -19.26 -18.86 -2.48
C ILE A 67 -18.37 -19.83 -3.28
N SER A 68 -18.30 -19.63 -4.59
CA SER A 68 -17.32 -20.35 -5.42
C SER A 68 -15.93 -19.76 -5.22
N LEU A 69 -14.95 -20.62 -4.98
CA LEU A 69 -13.52 -20.26 -5.07
C LEU A 69 -13.05 -20.72 -6.45
N ASP A 70 -12.75 -19.76 -7.32
CA ASP A 70 -12.11 -20.07 -8.58
C ASP A 70 -10.61 -20.28 -8.37
N GLU A 71 -9.99 -21.26 -9.04
CA GLU A 71 -8.53 -21.44 -9.06
C GLU A 71 -7.80 -20.19 -9.60
N GLN A 72 -8.51 -19.30 -10.29
CA GLN A 72 -8.03 -18.03 -10.83
C GLN A 72 -7.95 -16.89 -9.78
N ASP A 73 -8.34 -17.14 -8.53
CA ASP A 73 -8.27 -16.11 -7.46
C ASP A 73 -6.82 -15.79 -7.04
N ARG A 74 -5.84 -16.57 -7.53
CA ARG A 74 -4.41 -16.30 -7.33
C ARG A 74 -3.70 -16.04 -8.67
N THR A 75 -2.92 -14.97 -8.71
CA THR A 75 -2.13 -14.57 -9.88
C THR A 75 -0.65 -14.68 -9.54
N PRO A 76 0.14 -15.49 -10.28
CA PRO A 76 1.59 -15.55 -10.10
C PRO A 76 2.25 -14.20 -10.40
N THR A 77 3.22 -13.80 -9.59
CA THR A 77 3.97 -12.55 -9.77
C THR A 77 5.05 -12.64 -10.84
N GLY A 78 5.39 -13.87 -11.22
CA GLY A 78 6.54 -14.18 -12.05
C GLY A 78 7.87 -14.25 -11.27
N PHE A 79 7.78 -14.26 -9.93
CA PHE A 79 8.88 -14.57 -9.02
C PHE A 79 8.40 -15.68 -8.07
N GLY A 80 9.04 -16.85 -8.10
CA GLY A 80 8.69 -17.99 -7.25
C GLY A 80 8.92 -17.69 -5.76
N GLU A 81 9.97 -16.95 -5.45
CA GLU A 81 10.28 -16.50 -4.09
C GLU A 81 9.20 -15.57 -3.52
N LEU A 82 8.69 -14.63 -4.33
CA LEU A 82 7.61 -13.75 -3.91
C LEU A 82 6.28 -14.51 -3.81
N ASP A 83 6.00 -15.39 -4.77
CA ASP A 83 4.78 -16.20 -4.77
C ASP A 83 4.73 -17.13 -3.56
N ARG A 84 5.85 -17.72 -3.16
CA ARG A 84 5.96 -18.53 -1.94
C ARG A 84 5.60 -17.72 -0.69
N VAL A 85 6.17 -16.52 -0.54
CA VAL A 85 5.90 -15.64 0.61
C VAL A 85 4.45 -15.12 0.61
N LEU A 86 3.86 -14.90 -0.56
CA LEU A 86 2.45 -14.54 -0.70
C LEU A 86 1.49 -15.72 -0.44
N GLY A 87 1.98 -16.96 -0.39
CA GLY A 87 1.18 -18.17 -0.24
C GLY A 87 0.60 -18.63 -1.59
N SER A 88 1.46 -18.77 -2.61
CA SER A 88 1.18 -19.20 -3.98
C SER A 88 0.61 -18.09 -4.89
N GLY A 89 1.01 -16.85 -4.65
CA GLY A 89 0.70 -15.73 -5.55
C GLY A 89 -0.27 -14.69 -4.99
N ILE A 90 -0.58 -13.72 -5.81
CA ILE A 90 -1.42 -12.57 -5.48
C ILE A 90 -2.89 -12.99 -5.39
N VAL A 91 -3.57 -12.65 -4.30
CA VAL A 91 -5.02 -12.85 -4.12
C VAL A 91 -5.77 -11.64 -4.67
N LYS A 92 -6.75 -11.87 -5.53
CA LYS A 92 -7.59 -10.84 -6.14
C LYS A 92 -8.30 -10.00 -5.07
N GLY A 93 -8.29 -8.68 -5.25
CA GLY A 93 -8.93 -7.74 -4.31
C GLY A 93 -8.21 -7.61 -2.96
N SER A 94 -6.96 -8.08 -2.86
CA SER A 94 -6.16 -7.92 -1.65
C SER A 94 -5.42 -6.59 -1.61
N LEU A 95 -5.13 -6.14 -0.38
CA LEU A 95 -4.29 -4.99 -0.11
C LEU A 95 -2.98 -5.48 0.53
N VAL A 96 -1.86 -5.27 -0.15
CA VAL A 96 -0.53 -5.76 0.24
C VAL A 96 0.38 -4.58 0.56
N LEU A 97 0.93 -4.54 1.75
CA LEU A 97 1.94 -3.57 2.16
C LEU A 97 3.34 -4.15 1.97
N VAL A 98 4.20 -3.43 1.28
CA VAL A 98 5.63 -3.74 1.14
C VAL A 98 6.43 -2.67 1.89
N GLY A 99 6.89 -3.02 3.09
CA GLY A 99 7.71 -2.18 3.96
C GLY A 99 9.20 -2.46 3.80
N GLY A 100 10.02 -1.57 4.32
CA GLY A 100 11.47 -1.72 4.37
C GLY A 100 12.21 -0.39 4.22
N ASP A 101 13.51 -0.39 4.45
CA ASP A 101 14.35 0.80 4.40
C ASP A 101 14.34 1.47 3.01
N PRO A 102 14.51 2.80 2.95
CA PRO A 102 14.70 3.49 1.67
C PRO A 102 15.92 2.95 0.92
N GLY A 103 15.76 2.70 -0.39
CA GLY A 103 16.83 2.20 -1.24
C GLY A 103 17.10 0.69 -1.15
N ILE A 104 16.31 -0.09 -0.36
CA ILE A 104 16.49 -1.53 -0.24
C ILE A 104 16.10 -2.32 -1.51
N GLY A 105 15.31 -1.73 -2.41
CA GLY A 105 14.90 -2.38 -3.66
C GLY A 105 13.38 -2.59 -3.83
N LYS A 106 12.52 -2.11 -2.92
CA LYS A 106 11.06 -2.28 -2.98
C LYS A 106 10.45 -1.89 -4.32
N SER A 107 10.71 -0.66 -4.75
CA SER A 107 10.19 -0.12 -6.00
C SER A 107 10.76 -0.84 -7.23
N THR A 108 11.98 -1.38 -7.14
CA THR A 108 12.58 -2.19 -8.21
C THR A 108 11.88 -3.53 -8.32
N LEU A 109 11.68 -4.24 -7.20
CA LEU A 109 10.93 -5.50 -7.15
C LEU A 109 9.54 -5.32 -7.76
N LEU A 110 8.80 -4.32 -7.27
CA LEU A 110 7.42 -4.10 -7.72
C LEU A 110 7.35 -3.69 -9.21
N LEU A 111 8.33 -2.95 -9.72
CA LEU A 111 8.37 -2.62 -11.14
C LEU A 111 8.64 -3.86 -12.01
N GLN A 112 9.49 -4.79 -11.53
CA GLN A 112 9.71 -6.08 -12.20
C GLN A 112 8.46 -6.97 -12.15
N VAL A 113 7.76 -7.01 -11.01
CA VAL A 113 6.45 -7.67 -10.88
C VAL A 113 5.44 -7.09 -11.87
N CYS A 114 5.36 -5.76 -11.98
CA CYS A 114 4.49 -5.09 -12.97
C CYS A 114 4.81 -5.52 -14.40
N ARG A 115 6.09 -5.58 -14.76
CA ARG A 115 6.53 -6.06 -16.08
C ARG A 115 6.08 -7.50 -16.33
N ASN A 116 6.27 -8.39 -15.37
CA ASN A 116 5.89 -9.80 -15.49
C ASN A 116 4.38 -9.97 -15.64
N LEU A 117 3.61 -9.28 -14.78
CA LEU A 117 2.15 -9.32 -14.81
C LEU A 117 1.55 -8.75 -16.10
N ALA A 118 2.08 -7.63 -16.59
CA ALA A 118 1.67 -7.05 -17.87
C ALA A 118 2.00 -7.99 -19.03
N GLY A 119 3.18 -8.63 -19.01
CA GLY A 119 3.56 -9.65 -19.98
C GLY A 119 2.66 -10.90 -19.94
N ALA A 120 2.07 -11.21 -18.79
CA ALA A 120 1.07 -12.28 -18.60
C ALA A 120 -0.36 -11.83 -18.94
N GLY A 121 -0.55 -10.66 -19.54
CA GLY A 121 -1.86 -10.16 -20.01
C GLY A 121 -2.69 -9.47 -18.93
N LYS A 122 -2.13 -9.15 -17.78
CA LYS A 122 -2.81 -8.36 -16.76
C LYS A 122 -2.66 -6.86 -17.05
N ARG A 123 -3.71 -6.10 -16.81
CA ARG A 123 -3.65 -4.63 -16.86
C ARG A 123 -3.12 -4.11 -15.53
N VAL A 124 -1.97 -3.44 -15.57
CA VAL A 124 -1.28 -2.94 -14.37
C VAL A 124 -1.21 -1.41 -14.42
N LEU A 125 -1.51 -0.76 -13.29
CA LEU A 125 -1.38 0.68 -13.11
C LEU A 125 -0.35 0.96 -12.00
N TYR A 126 0.78 1.56 -12.38
CA TYR A 126 1.82 1.99 -11.44
C TYR A 126 1.65 3.49 -11.17
N ILE A 127 1.44 3.83 -9.90
CA ILE A 127 1.23 5.20 -9.45
C ILE A 127 2.42 5.61 -8.59
N SER A 128 3.10 6.68 -8.99
CA SER A 128 4.23 7.23 -8.26
C SER A 128 3.92 8.62 -7.74
N GLY A 129 4.15 8.82 -6.45
CA GLY A 129 4.12 10.14 -5.83
C GLY A 129 5.51 10.76 -5.62
N GLU A 130 6.58 10.03 -5.96
CA GLU A 130 7.96 10.47 -5.70
C GLU A 130 8.77 10.70 -6.98
N GLU A 131 8.52 9.91 -8.03
CA GLU A 131 9.28 9.95 -9.27
C GLU A 131 8.45 10.50 -10.44
N SER A 132 9.10 11.22 -11.32
CA SER A 132 8.53 11.63 -12.61
C SER A 132 8.46 10.45 -13.59
N LEU A 133 7.58 10.55 -14.59
CA LEU A 133 7.48 9.53 -15.66
C LEU A 133 8.82 9.25 -16.36
N LYS A 134 9.68 10.27 -16.51
CA LYS A 134 11.01 10.10 -17.10
C LYS A 134 11.93 9.26 -16.22
N GLN A 135 11.93 9.50 -14.92
CA GLN A 135 12.74 8.72 -13.95
C GLN A 135 12.27 7.27 -13.91
N ILE A 136 10.95 7.03 -13.83
CA ILE A 136 10.38 5.68 -13.90
C ILE A 136 10.80 4.99 -15.20
N LYS A 137 10.73 5.68 -16.35
CA LYS A 137 11.13 5.14 -17.66
C LYS A 137 12.62 4.76 -17.68
N MET A 138 13.50 5.57 -17.11
CA MET A 138 14.93 5.26 -17.01
C MET A 138 15.16 3.99 -16.17
N ARG A 139 14.46 3.84 -15.05
CA ARG A 139 14.50 2.64 -14.20
C ARG A 139 13.93 1.43 -14.92
N ALA A 140 12.80 1.59 -15.60
CA ALA A 140 12.16 0.53 -16.38
C ALA A 140 13.06 -0.03 -17.47
N ASN A 141 13.83 0.84 -18.16
CA ASN A 141 14.75 0.41 -19.21
C ASN A 141 15.89 -0.50 -18.68
N ARG A 142 16.27 -0.36 -17.40
CA ARG A 142 17.30 -1.23 -16.80
C ARG A 142 16.78 -2.65 -16.53
N ILE A 143 15.52 -2.78 -16.15
CA ILE A 143 14.93 -4.08 -15.80
C ILE A 143 14.48 -4.90 -17.02
N GLY A 144 14.58 -4.35 -18.22
CA GLY A 144 14.29 -5.02 -19.48
C GLY A 144 13.05 -4.52 -20.20
N VAL A 145 12.67 -5.26 -21.26
CA VAL A 145 11.55 -4.88 -22.12
C VAL A 145 10.22 -5.05 -21.37
N ILE A 146 9.39 -4.04 -21.43
CA ILE A 146 8.00 -4.06 -20.92
C ILE A 146 7.09 -4.35 -22.10
N THR A 147 6.32 -5.42 -21.99
CA THR A 147 5.26 -5.81 -22.93
C THR A 147 3.90 -5.77 -22.22
N GLY A 148 2.82 -5.68 -22.98
CA GLY A 148 1.48 -5.67 -22.41
C GLY A 148 1.02 -4.31 -21.86
N GLU A 149 -0.06 -4.33 -21.07
CA GLU A 149 -0.72 -3.12 -20.56
C GLU A 149 -0.18 -2.70 -19.20
N LEU A 150 0.98 -2.02 -19.19
CA LEU A 150 1.53 -1.36 -18.02
C LEU A 150 1.39 0.16 -18.17
N LEU A 151 0.48 0.72 -17.37
CA LEU A 151 0.17 2.14 -17.33
C LEU A 151 0.92 2.81 -16.17
N PHE A 152 1.34 4.06 -16.36
CA PHE A 152 2.01 4.87 -15.34
C PHE A 152 1.25 6.17 -15.09
N LEU A 153 1.14 6.56 -13.83
CA LEU A 153 0.55 7.80 -13.40
C LEU A 153 1.45 8.45 -12.32
N CYS A 154 1.77 9.73 -12.49
CA CYS A 154 2.43 10.53 -11.45
C CYS A 154 1.36 11.41 -10.81
N GLU A 155 0.85 11.01 -9.66
CA GLU A 155 -0.23 11.68 -8.93
C GLU A 155 -0.16 11.33 -7.45
N THR A 156 -0.58 12.26 -6.61
CA THR A 156 -0.61 12.10 -5.14
C THR A 156 -2.01 12.31 -4.54
N ASN A 157 -2.90 12.96 -5.28
CA ASN A 157 -4.30 13.14 -4.86
C ASN A 157 -5.09 11.86 -5.09
N LEU A 158 -5.62 11.27 -4.01
CA LEU A 158 -6.33 9.99 -4.06
C LEU A 158 -7.68 10.04 -4.77
N ASP A 159 -8.35 11.19 -4.83
CA ASP A 159 -9.61 11.31 -5.57
C ASP A 159 -9.34 11.25 -7.09
N THR A 160 -8.26 11.88 -7.53
CA THR A 160 -7.77 11.78 -8.91
C THR A 160 -7.34 10.35 -9.27
N ILE A 161 -6.61 9.70 -8.35
CA ILE A 161 -6.17 8.31 -8.48
C ILE A 161 -7.37 7.36 -8.57
N HIS A 162 -8.38 7.54 -7.71
CA HIS A 162 -9.60 6.74 -7.74
C HIS A 162 -10.29 6.84 -9.10
N GLY A 163 -10.49 8.06 -9.62
CA GLY A 163 -11.05 8.26 -10.96
C GLY A 163 -10.21 7.64 -12.08
N ALA A 164 -8.88 7.59 -11.94
CA ALA A 164 -8.00 6.91 -12.90
C ALA A 164 -8.18 5.38 -12.85
N ILE A 165 -8.31 4.80 -11.65
CA ILE A 165 -8.59 3.36 -11.46
C ILE A 165 -9.95 2.98 -12.09
N GLU A 166 -10.99 3.79 -11.85
CA GLU A 166 -12.31 3.55 -12.44
C GLU A 166 -12.30 3.54 -13.96
N ARG A 167 -11.57 4.48 -14.56
CA ARG A 167 -11.49 4.59 -16.03
C ARG A 167 -10.63 3.50 -16.67
N SER A 168 -9.46 3.19 -16.06
CA SER A 168 -8.51 2.22 -16.64
C SER A 168 -8.85 0.78 -16.31
N LYS A 169 -9.63 0.53 -15.24
CA LYS A 169 -10.05 -0.79 -14.75
C LYS A 169 -8.86 -1.78 -14.69
N PRO A 170 -7.81 -1.46 -13.93
CA PRO A 170 -6.65 -2.33 -13.81
C PRO A 170 -6.99 -3.58 -12.99
N ASP A 171 -6.26 -4.69 -13.23
CA ASP A 171 -6.27 -5.86 -12.36
C ASP A 171 -5.45 -5.61 -11.09
N ILE A 172 -4.33 -4.88 -11.26
CA ILE A 172 -3.35 -4.62 -10.20
C ILE A 172 -2.95 -3.14 -10.23
N VAL A 173 -2.84 -2.55 -9.02
CA VAL A 173 -2.38 -1.17 -8.79
C VAL A 173 -1.17 -1.19 -7.87
N ILE A 174 -0.17 -0.39 -8.16
CA ILE A 174 0.96 -0.11 -7.27
C ILE A 174 0.88 1.35 -6.83
N ILE A 175 1.00 1.60 -5.52
CA ILE A 175 1.11 2.93 -4.90
C ILE A 175 2.53 3.10 -4.34
N ASP A 176 3.34 3.95 -4.94
CA ASP A 176 4.74 4.17 -4.56
C ASP A 176 5.02 5.67 -4.34
N SER A 177 4.96 6.15 -3.09
CA SER A 177 4.69 5.50 -1.81
C SER A 177 3.43 6.05 -1.13
N ILE A 178 2.92 5.34 -0.13
CA ILE A 178 1.72 5.77 0.62
C ILE A 178 1.94 7.09 1.36
N GLN A 179 3.18 7.39 1.75
CA GLN A 179 3.53 8.60 2.49
C GLN A 179 3.35 9.88 1.67
N THR A 180 3.37 9.79 0.35
CA THR A 180 3.16 10.93 -0.54
C THR A 180 1.70 11.14 -0.89
N MET A 181 0.86 10.15 -0.65
CA MET A 181 -0.57 10.23 -0.96
C MET A 181 -1.32 11.12 0.02
N PHE A 182 -2.32 11.81 -0.47
CA PHE A 182 -3.17 12.65 0.35
C PHE A 182 -4.62 12.70 -0.13
N ARG A 183 -5.49 13.09 0.79
CA ARG A 183 -6.88 13.45 0.55
C ARG A 183 -7.09 14.92 0.93
N GLU A 184 -7.82 15.65 0.10
CA GLU A 184 -8.07 17.09 0.33
C GLU A 184 -9.00 17.36 1.51
N ASP A 185 -9.88 16.42 1.85
CA ASP A 185 -10.80 16.54 2.98
C ASP A 185 -10.12 16.37 4.35
N ILE A 186 -8.84 15.98 4.37
CA ILE A 186 -8.03 15.81 5.58
C ILE A 186 -7.04 16.95 5.69
N SER A 187 -7.10 17.70 6.79
CA SER A 187 -6.32 18.92 6.98
C SER A 187 -4.84 18.72 7.35
N SER A 188 -4.45 17.48 7.71
CA SER A 188 -3.06 17.16 8.05
C SER A 188 -2.19 17.01 6.79
N ALA A 189 -0.87 17.20 6.95
CA ALA A 189 0.07 17.10 5.85
C ALA A 189 0.20 15.66 5.29
N PRO A 190 0.57 15.49 4.00
CA PRO A 190 0.97 14.20 3.47
C PRO A 190 2.04 13.52 4.35
N GLY A 191 1.97 12.21 4.52
CA GLY A 191 2.87 11.46 5.39
C GLY A 191 2.52 11.49 6.88
N SER A 192 1.59 12.31 7.33
CA SER A 192 1.07 12.27 8.69
C SER A 192 0.30 10.98 8.96
N VAL A 193 0.15 10.61 10.24
CA VAL A 193 -0.54 9.37 10.64
C VAL A 193 -1.99 9.35 10.14
N SER A 194 -2.70 10.46 10.27
CA SER A 194 -4.08 10.58 9.83
C SER A 194 -4.21 10.46 8.31
N GLN A 195 -3.36 11.16 7.53
CA GLN A 195 -3.37 11.04 6.07
C GLN A 195 -3.07 9.62 5.61
N VAL A 196 -2.03 8.99 6.15
CA VAL A 196 -1.62 7.63 5.76
C VAL A 196 -2.73 6.60 6.09
N ARG A 197 -3.38 6.73 7.26
CA ARG A 197 -4.50 5.85 7.64
C ARG A 197 -5.70 6.00 6.71
N GLU A 198 -6.16 7.23 6.50
CA GLU A 198 -7.36 7.48 5.69
C GLU A 198 -7.10 7.18 4.20
N SER A 199 -5.88 7.45 3.72
CA SER A 199 -5.44 7.03 2.38
C SER A 199 -5.52 5.52 2.22
N THR A 200 -5.00 4.77 3.19
CA THR A 200 -5.06 3.30 3.18
C THR A 200 -6.48 2.77 3.30
N ASN A 201 -7.32 3.44 4.07
CA ASN A 201 -8.74 3.09 4.22
C ASN A 201 -9.48 3.18 2.87
N LEU A 202 -9.27 4.27 2.14
CA LEU A 202 -9.84 4.43 0.79
C LEU A 202 -9.31 3.37 -0.18
N LEU A 203 -7.98 3.12 -0.20
CA LEU A 203 -7.39 2.10 -1.06
C LEU A 203 -7.94 0.69 -0.73
N MET A 204 -8.20 0.39 0.54
CA MET A 204 -8.83 -0.86 0.94
C MET A 204 -10.27 -0.98 0.40
N GLN A 205 -11.06 0.12 0.47
CA GLN A 205 -12.40 0.15 -0.11
C GLN A 205 -12.37 -0.07 -1.62
N ILE A 206 -11.43 0.56 -2.32
CA ILE A 206 -11.21 0.38 -3.76
C ILE A 206 -10.85 -1.08 -4.06
N ALA A 207 -9.88 -1.66 -3.34
CA ALA A 207 -9.44 -3.03 -3.54
C ALA A 207 -10.61 -4.02 -3.39
N LYS A 208 -11.39 -3.92 -2.31
CA LYS A 208 -12.52 -4.80 -2.03
C LYS A 208 -13.71 -4.55 -2.94
N GLY A 209 -14.01 -3.28 -3.24
CA GLY A 209 -15.20 -2.91 -4.03
C GLY A 209 -15.08 -3.23 -5.51
N TYR A 210 -13.91 -3.00 -6.10
CA TYR A 210 -13.66 -3.28 -7.53
C TYR A 210 -12.99 -4.64 -7.76
N GLY A 211 -12.56 -5.36 -6.72
CA GLY A 211 -11.80 -6.59 -6.86
C GLY A 211 -10.40 -6.38 -7.46
N VAL A 212 -9.82 -5.20 -7.26
CA VAL A 212 -8.49 -4.82 -7.74
C VAL A 212 -7.46 -5.10 -6.65
N THR A 213 -6.37 -5.78 -6.99
CA THR A 213 -5.28 -5.96 -6.03
C THR A 213 -4.42 -4.70 -5.98
N ILE A 214 -4.14 -4.22 -4.77
CA ILE A 214 -3.34 -3.01 -4.57
C ILE A 214 -2.10 -3.34 -3.73
N PHE A 215 -0.92 -3.03 -4.27
CA PHE A 215 0.33 -3.00 -3.52
C PHE A 215 0.62 -1.58 -3.06
N ILE A 216 0.96 -1.43 -1.79
CA ILE A 216 1.36 -0.17 -1.19
C ILE A 216 2.81 -0.26 -0.77
N VAL A 217 3.64 0.65 -1.26
CA VAL A 217 5.01 0.82 -0.76
C VAL A 217 4.98 1.72 0.48
N GLY A 218 5.60 1.25 1.56
CA GLY A 218 5.80 2.01 2.79
C GLY A 218 7.28 2.11 3.14
N HIS A 219 7.75 3.31 3.48
CA HIS A 219 9.10 3.52 3.97
C HIS A 219 9.14 3.43 5.49
N VAL A 220 10.08 2.65 6.04
CA VAL A 220 10.39 2.65 7.47
C VAL A 220 11.26 3.87 7.74
N THR A 221 10.82 4.77 8.62
CA THR A 221 11.61 5.93 9.03
C THR A 221 12.18 5.69 10.41
N LYS A 222 13.50 5.74 10.54
CA LYS A 222 14.20 5.63 11.83
C LYS A 222 13.95 6.86 12.72
N GLU A 223 13.50 7.99 12.16
CA GLU A 223 13.40 9.28 12.84
C GLU A 223 11.97 9.73 13.21
N GLY A 224 10.97 8.90 12.98
CA GLY A 224 9.63 9.08 13.56
C GLY A 224 8.84 10.33 13.17
N VAL A 225 9.22 11.05 12.11
CA VAL A 225 8.49 12.24 11.61
C VAL A 225 7.35 11.85 10.68
N VAL A 226 7.47 10.73 9.98
CA VAL A 226 6.49 10.24 9.01
C VAL A 226 5.88 8.94 9.54
N ALA A 227 4.58 8.73 9.33
CA ALA A 227 3.89 7.52 9.73
C ALA A 227 4.55 6.29 9.10
N GLY A 228 5.04 5.39 9.94
CA GLY A 228 5.69 4.15 9.52
C GLY A 228 4.69 3.08 9.08
N PRO A 229 5.16 1.99 8.45
CA PRO A 229 4.32 0.88 8.02
C PRO A 229 3.51 0.22 9.13
N ARG A 230 3.96 0.25 10.38
CA ARG A 230 3.25 -0.33 11.55
C ARG A 230 1.85 0.20 11.73
N VAL A 231 1.61 1.48 11.39
CA VAL A 231 0.26 2.08 11.42
C VAL A 231 -0.70 1.33 10.51
N LEU A 232 -0.21 0.77 9.41
CA LEU A 232 -0.98 0.12 8.37
C LEU A 232 -1.14 -1.39 8.54
N GLU A 233 -0.29 -2.04 9.36
CA GLU A 233 -0.24 -3.50 9.49
C GLU A 233 -1.61 -4.11 9.84
N HIS A 234 -2.41 -3.41 10.66
CA HIS A 234 -3.73 -3.89 11.03
C HIS A 234 -4.79 -3.74 9.94
N MET A 235 -4.58 -2.80 9.02
CA MET A 235 -5.54 -2.44 7.98
C MET A 235 -5.43 -3.30 6.74
N VAL A 236 -4.22 -3.72 6.38
CA VAL A 236 -3.94 -4.47 5.15
C VAL A 236 -4.11 -5.98 5.33
N ASP A 237 -4.25 -6.72 4.23
CA ASP A 237 -4.40 -8.17 4.24
C ASP A 237 -3.06 -8.90 4.41
N THR A 238 -2.02 -8.37 3.77
CA THR A 238 -0.67 -8.93 3.79
C THR A 238 0.35 -7.83 4.05
N VAL A 239 1.33 -8.10 4.90
CA VAL A 239 2.46 -7.23 5.21
C VAL A 239 3.74 -7.97 4.88
N LEU A 240 4.50 -7.43 3.97
CA LEU A 240 5.81 -7.91 3.56
C LEU A 240 6.87 -6.90 4.00
N TYR A 241 7.93 -7.37 4.65
CA TYR A 241 9.11 -6.55 4.93
C TYR A 241 10.28 -7.01 4.07
N PHE A 242 10.88 -6.03 3.40
CA PHE A 242 12.09 -6.21 2.61
C PHE A 242 13.28 -5.75 3.43
N GLU A 243 14.14 -6.68 3.79
CA GLU A 243 15.26 -6.53 4.72
C GLU A 243 16.60 -6.79 4.01
N GLY A 244 17.67 -6.22 4.55
CA GLY A 244 19.04 -6.44 4.08
C GLY A 244 19.91 -5.22 4.35
N ASP A 245 21.21 -5.39 4.28
CA ASP A 245 22.16 -4.28 4.31
C ASP A 245 22.36 -3.75 2.88
N ARG A 246 22.58 -2.43 2.74
CA ARG A 246 22.84 -1.82 1.42
C ARG A 246 24.14 -2.31 0.78
N ASN A 247 25.06 -2.81 1.59
CA ASN A 247 26.36 -3.32 1.15
C ASN A 247 26.30 -4.82 0.82
N ASP A 248 25.24 -5.52 1.22
CA ASP A 248 25.07 -6.93 0.90
C ASP A 248 24.41 -7.09 -0.48
N ALA A 249 24.77 -8.14 -1.19
CA ALA A 249 24.11 -8.50 -2.46
C ALA A 249 22.69 -9.00 -2.21
N TYR A 250 22.47 -9.70 -1.09
CA TYR A 250 21.20 -10.37 -0.80
C TYR A 250 20.18 -9.49 -0.10
N ARG A 251 18.93 -9.76 -0.43
CA ARG A 251 17.75 -9.15 0.18
C ARG A 251 16.78 -10.25 0.61
N VAL A 252 16.22 -10.10 1.80
CA VAL A 252 15.26 -11.07 2.34
C VAL A 252 13.88 -10.42 2.40
N LEU A 253 12.89 -11.11 1.86
CA LEU A 253 11.50 -10.73 1.95
C LEU A 253 10.80 -11.63 2.96
N ARG A 254 10.15 -11.03 3.97
CA ARG A 254 9.40 -11.75 5.01
C ARG A 254 7.94 -11.31 5.02
N ALA A 255 7.05 -12.27 5.20
CA ALA A 255 5.67 -11.99 5.58
C ALA A 255 5.58 -11.83 7.09
N VAL A 256 5.21 -10.64 7.56
CA VAL A 256 4.89 -10.37 8.98
C VAL A 256 3.41 -10.64 9.26
N LYS A 257 2.59 -10.46 8.25
CA LYS A 257 1.17 -10.76 8.27
C LYS A 257 0.75 -11.30 6.91
N ASN A 258 -0.01 -12.39 6.89
CA ASN A 258 -0.61 -12.91 5.66
C ASN A 258 -1.94 -13.60 5.99
N ARG A 259 -3.07 -13.02 5.55
CA ARG A 259 -4.40 -13.61 5.73
C ARG A 259 -4.64 -14.81 4.81
N PHE A 260 -3.79 -14.99 3.80
CA PHE A 260 -3.99 -15.96 2.72
C PHE A 260 -2.94 -17.06 2.69
N GLY A 261 -1.98 -17.04 3.61
CA GLY A 261 -0.89 -18.02 3.67
C GLY A 261 -0.09 -17.96 4.96
N SER A 262 0.95 -18.78 5.03
CA SER A 262 1.88 -18.83 6.16
C SER A 262 2.73 -17.55 6.23
N THR A 263 3.11 -17.16 7.45
CA THR A 263 4.11 -16.11 7.71
C THR A 263 5.50 -16.66 7.98
N ASN A 264 5.70 -17.98 7.88
CA ASN A 264 6.98 -18.62 8.13
C ASN A 264 7.90 -18.64 6.90
N GLU A 265 7.34 -18.33 5.73
CA GLU A 265 8.08 -18.30 4.47
C GLU A 265 8.91 -17.04 4.33
N ILE A 266 10.09 -17.21 3.76
CA ILE A 266 10.99 -16.12 3.38
C ILE A 266 11.34 -16.23 1.91
N GLY A 267 11.44 -15.08 1.23
CA GLY A 267 11.96 -14.99 -0.14
C GLY A 267 13.37 -14.40 -0.12
N VAL A 268 14.27 -14.96 -0.91
CA VAL A 268 15.64 -14.47 -1.02
C VAL A 268 15.89 -13.97 -2.43
N PHE A 269 16.40 -12.74 -2.51
CA PHE A 269 16.72 -12.08 -3.77
C PHE A 269 18.17 -11.58 -3.75
N GLU A 270 18.80 -11.59 -4.89
CA GLU A 270 20.08 -10.94 -5.13
C GLU A 270 19.87 -9.63 -5.89
N MET A 271 20.55 -8.57 -5.43
CA MET A 271 20.50 -7.26 -6.10
C MET A 271 21.58 -7.22 -7.17
N GLU A 272 21.15 -7.17 -8.42
CA GLU A 272 22.00 -7.08 -9.59
C GLU A 272 21.89 -5.74 -10.31
N GLU A 273 22.73 -5.49 -11.30
CA GLU A 273 22.69 -4.29 -12.12
C GLU A 273 21.33 -4.11 -12.85
N LYS A 274 20.74 -5.23 -13.28
CA LYS A 274 19.45 -5.26 -14.00
C LYS A 274 18.21 -5.35 -13.09
N GLY A 275 18.39 -5.32 -11.77
CA GLY A 275 17.32 -5.44 -10.80
C GLY A 275 17.54 -6.57 -9.81
N LEU A 276 16.45 -7.19 -9.36
CA LEU A 276 16.47 -8.30 -8.42
C LEU A 276 16.34 -9.63 -9.17
N SER A 277 17.15 -10.61 -8.81
CA SER A 277 17.04 -12.01 -9.23
C SER A 277 16.73 -12.89 -8.03
N GLU A 278 16.08 -14.01 -8.26
CA GLU A 278 15.79 -15.02 -7.24
C GLU A 278 17.04 -15.87 -6.99
N VAL A 279 17.24 -16.28 -5.75
CA VAL A 279 18.36 -17.13 -5.33
C VAL A 279 17.91 -18.58 -5.20
#